data_776510d6aebb36c64e655402747bcfe4
#
_entry.id   776510d6aebb36c64e655402747bcfe4
#
_cell.length_a   1.000
_cell.length_b   1.000
_cell.length_c   1.000
_cell.angle_alpha   90.00
_cell.angle_beta   90.00
_cell.angle_gamma   90.00
#
_symmetry.space_group_name_H-M   'P 1'
#
loop_
_entity.id
_entity.type
_entity.pdbx_description
1 polymer ?
#
loop_
_entity_poly.entity_id
_entity_poly.type
_entity_poly.pdbx_seq_one_letter_code
_entity_poly.pdbx_strand_id
1 'polypeptide(L)'
;MPVSFSTHCVSTLPLEEALEALAPHTANVELMNDGRHYIDTAESLLSHSFTYSIHAPARSVNIASVLEPMRKAAVEIICDSIELAVSANAKTVVFHPGYYAFTE
;
A
#
# COMPACT_ATOMS: atom_id res chain seq x y z
N MET A 1 -18.45 5.65 -12.13
CA MET A 1 -17.33 4.94 -11.51
C MET A 1 -16.65 5.87 -10.51
N PRO A 2 -16.52 5.50 -9.23
CA PRO A 2 -15.87 6.37 -8.27
C PRO A 2 -14.39 6.53 -8.58
N VAL A 3 -13.86 7.72 -8.31
CA VAL A 3 -12.46 8.03 -8.46
C VAL A 3 -11.80 7.88 -7.11
N SER A 4 -10.67 7.21 -7.06
CA SER A 4 -9.87 7.01 -5.86
C SER A 4 -8.60 7.86 -5.93
N PHE A 5 -8.21 8.43 -4.79
CA PHE A 5 -6.97 9.20 -4.68
C PHE A 5 -5.95 8.36 -3.92
N SER A 6 -4.74 8.33 -4.43
CA SER A 6 -3.64 7.67 -3.75
C SER A 6 -3.05 8.55 -2.66
N THR A 7 -2.70 7.96 -1.51
CA THR A 7 -1.96 8.68 -0.48
C THR A 7 -0.60 9.15 -0.97
N HIS A 8 -0.11 8.58 -2.08
CA HIS A 8 1.15 9.00 -2.67
C HIS A 8 1.13 10.47 -3.11
N CYS A 9 -0.03 11.01 -3.48
CA CYS A 9 -0.12 12.42 -3.87
C CYS A 9 0.11 13.39 -2.70
N VAL A 10 0.07 12.90 -1.48
CA VAL A 10 0.37 13.65 -0.25
C VAL A 10 1.45 12.93 0.58
N SER A 11 2.41 12.33 -0.10
CA SER A 11 3.45 11.49 0.51
C SER A 11 4.39 12.24 1.45
N THR A 12 4.43 13.57 1.40
CA THR A 12 5.24 14.39 2.30
C THR A 12 4.60 14.55 3.68
N LEU A 13 3.31 14.24 3.81
CA LEU A 13 2.60 14.33 5.08
C LEU A 13 2.62 12.97 5.80
N PRO A 14 2.63 12.95 7.13
CA PRO A 14 2.34 11.73 7.88
C PRO A 14 0.97 11.17 7.49
N LEU A 15 0.78 9.86 7.62
CA LEU A 15 -0.43 9.19 7.13
C LEU A 15 -1.72 9.82 7.66
N GLU A 16 -1.81 10.11 8.96
CA GLU A 16 -3.03 10.70 9.54
C GLU A 16 -3.34 12.06 8.89
N GLU A 17 -2.34 12.91 8.70
CA GLU A 17 -2.52 14.20 8.05
C GLU A 17 -2.87 14.04 6.57
N ALA A 18 -2.28 13.05 5.92
CA ALA A 18 -2.57 12.74 4.52
C ALA A 18 -4.03 12.34 4.36
N LEU A 19 -4.54 11.47 5.23
CA LEU A 19 -5.94 11.05 5.19
C LEU A 19 -6.89 12.22 5.47
N GLU A 20 -6.56 13.06 6.44
CA GLU A 20 -7.32 14.27 6.72
C GLU A 20 -7.34 15.23 5.51
N ALA A 21 -6.22 15.37 4.82
CA ALA A 21 -6.12 16.23 3.64
C ALA A 21 -6.97 15.72 2.47
N LEU A 22 -7.11 14.40 2.34
CA LEU A 22 -7.90 13.80 1.27
C LEU A 22 -9.39 13.78 1.55
N ALA A 23 -9.80 13.79 2.80
CA ALA A 23 -11.20 13.63 3.19
C ALA A 23 -12.17 14.62 2.50
N PRO A 24 -11.85 15.93 2.33
CA PRO A 24 -12.75 16.83 1.63
C PRO A 24 -12.91 16.56 0.15
N HIS A 25 -12.04 15.75 -0.45
CA HIS A 25 -11.95 15.59 -1.90
C HIS A 25 -12.46 14.25 -2.41
N THR A 26 -12.50 13.23 -1.55
CA THR A 26 -12.86 11.87 -1.98
C THR A 26 -13.35 11.03 -0.82
N ALA A 27 -14.17 10.03 -1.13
CA ALA A 27 -14.55 8.96 -0.21
C ALA A 27 -13.75 7.68 -0.47
N ASN A 28 -12.89 7.68 -1.51
CA ASN A 28 -12.16 6.49 -1.96
C ASN A 28 -10.67 6.79 -1.96
N VAL A 29 -9.91 6.00 -1.22
CA VAL A 29 -8.47 6.19 -1.05
C VAL A 29 -7.74 4.90 -1.36
N GLU A 30 -6.69 4.99 -2.17
CA GLU A 30 -5.69 3.94 -2.28
C GLU A 30 -4.57 4.26 -1.29
N LEU A 31 -4.38 3.37 -0.33
CA LEU A 31 -3.21 3.48 0.53
C LEU A 31 -1.99 2.99 -0.25
N MET A 32 -1.06 3.88 -0.52
CA MET A 32 0.27 3.51 -1.00
C MET A 32 1.09 3.08 0.21
N ASN A 33 1.04 1.79 0.52
CA ASN A 33 1.60 1.23 1.76
C ASN A 33 3.11 1.05 1.65
N ASP A 34 3.80 2.17 1.50
CA ASP A 34 5.24 2.21 1.31
C ASP A 34 5.80 3.49 1.90
N GLY A 35 7.10 3.52 2.17
CA GLY A 35 7.76 4.71 2.68
C GLY A 35 7.13 5.19 3.98
N ARG A 36 6.87 6.48 4.05
CA ARG A 36 6.31 7.12 5.24
C ARG A 36 4.90 6.62 5.59
N HIS A 37 4.14 6.16 4.61
CA HIS A 37 2.78 5.70 4.84
C HIS A 37 2.69 4.19 5.12
N TYR A 38 3.83 3.51 5.25
CA TYR A 38 3.83 2.07 5.56
C TYR A 38 3.22 1.81 6.93
N ILE A 39 2.25 0.91 6.96
CA ILE A 39 1.61 0.43 8.19
C ILE A 39 1.47 -1.08 8.13
N ASP A 40 1.45 -1.72 9.28
CA ASP A 40 1.24 -3.17 9.42
C ASP A 40 -0.07 -3.51 10.12
N THR A 41 -0.83 -2.52 10.55
CA THR A 41 -2.17 -2.69 11.12
C THR A 41 -3.14 -1.71 10.47
N ALA A 42 -4.42 -2.07 10.43
CA ALA A 42 -5.45 -1.24 9.81
C ALA A 42 -6.02 -0.15 10.74
N GLU A 43 -5.48 0.02 11.92
CA GLU A 43 -6.02 0.91 12.94
C GLU A 43 -6.21 2.33 12.43
N SER A 44 -5.18 2.92 11.82
CA SER A 44 -5.25 4.26 11.25
C SER A 44 -6.28 4.36 10.14
N LEU A 45 -6.41 3.33 9.32
CA LEU A 45 -7.38 3.32 8.22
C LEU A 45 -8.80 3.27 8.74
N LEU A 46 -9.05 2.45 9.75
CA LEU A 46 -10.39 2.26 10.31
C LEU A 46 -10.88 3.45 11.13
N SER A 47 -9.98 4.36 11.52
CA SER A 47 -10.37 5.61 12.20
C SER A 47 -10.95 6.66 11.25
N HIS A 48 -10.91 6.40 9.95
CA HIS A 48 -11.49 7.26 8.91
C HIS A 48 -12.57 6.50 8.14
N SER A 49 -13.44 7.25 7.44
CA SER A 49 -14.62 6.69 6.76
C SER A 49 -14.41 6.46 5.26
N PHE A 50 -13.20 6.15 4.83
CA PHE A 50 -12.92 5.90 3.41
C PHE A 50 -13.23 4.46 3.02
N THR A 51 -13.50 4.26 1.74
CA THR A 51 -13.40 2.96 1.08
C THR A 51 -11.97 2.84 0.55
N TYR A 52 -11.27 1.78 0.94
CA TYR A 52 -9.85 1.64 0.63
C TYR A 52 -9.58 0.61 -0.45
N SER A 53 -8.52 0.85 -1.22
CA SER A 53 -7.71 -0.17 -1.86
C SER A 53 -6.29 -0.06 -1.30
N ILE A 54 -5.54 -1.14 -1.36
CA ILE A 54 -4.19 -1.19 -0.81
C ILE A 54 -3.20 -1.41 -1.96
N HIS A 55 -2.23 -0.52 -2.08
CA HIS A 55 -1.07 -0.74 -2.93
C HIS A 55 0.05 -1.28 -2.06
N ALA A 56 0.45 -2.52 -2.29
CA ALA A 56 1.51 -3.16 -1.53
C ALA A 56 2.85 -2.43 -1.73
N PRO A 57 3.79 -2.56 -0.80
CA PRO A 57 5.12 -1.98 -0.95
C PRO A 57 5.76 -2.40 -2.27
N ALA A 58 6.33 -1.43 -2.98
CA ALA A 58 6.96 -1.65 -4.28
C ALA A 58 8.45 -1.34 -4.28
N ARG A 59 8.87 -0.33 -3.50
CA ARG A 59 10.28 0.02 -3.41
C ARG A 59 11.02 -1.08 -2.67
N SER A 60 12.15 -1.51 -3.19
CA SER A 60 12.98 -2.55 -2.58
C SER A 60 12.27 -3.90 -2.38
N VAL A 61 11.05 -4.05 -2.89
CA VAL A 61 10.30 -5.29 -2.79
C VAL A 61 10.20 -5.89 -4.19
N ASN A 62 10.99 -6.92 -4.44
CA ASN A 62 11.06 -7.53 -5.77
C ASN A 62 10.75 -9.03 -5.69
N ILE A 63 9.52 -9.40 -6.03
CA ILE A 63 9.10 -10.81 -6.04
C ILE A 63 9.73 -11.60 -7.18
N ALA A 64 10.45 -10.95 -8.08
CA ALA A 64 11.19 -11.59 -9.15
C ALA A 64 12.69 -11.67 -8.87
N SER A 65 13.14 -11.39 -7.65
CA SER A 65 14.55 -11.46 -7.31
C SER A 65 15.09 -12.87 -7.53
N VAL A 66 16.30 -12.97 -8.10
CA VAL A 66 17.00 -14.24 -8.26
C VAL A 66 17.59 -14.75 -6.95
N LEU A 67 17.72 -13.89 -5.96
CA LEU A 67 18.19 -14.26 -4.62
C LEU A 67 17.01 -14.79 -3.82
N GLU A 68 17.02 -16.08 -3.54
CA GLU A 68 15.90 -16.75 -2.88
C GLU A 68 15.48 -16.12 -1.56
N PRO A 69 16.39 -15.76 -0.63
CA PRO A 69 15.97 -15.11 0.61
C PRO A 69 15.27 -13.77 0.38
N MET A 70 15.71 -13.00 -0.61
CA MET A 70 15.10 -11.72 -0.97
C MET A 70 13.71 -11.94 -1.57
N ARG A 71 13.59 -12.91 -2.48
CA ARG A 71 12.31 -13.24 -3.11
C ARG A 71 11.29 -13.70 -2.07
N LYS A 72 11.69 -14.58 -1.16
CA LYS A 72 10.81 -15.07 -0.10
C LYS A 72 10.33 -13.96 0.81
N ALA A 73 11.23 -13.07 1.22
CA ALA A 73 10.87 -11.92 2.06
C ALA A 73 9.88 -11.01 1.32
N ALA A 74 10.10 -10.78 0.02
CA ALA A 74 9.21 -9.97 -0.81
C ALA A 74 7.81 -10.58 -0.87
N VAL A 75 7.70 -11.89 -1.06
CA VAL A 75 6.41 -12.60 -1.09
C VAL A 75 5.69 -12.46 0.26
N GLU A 76 6.40 -12.59 1.37
CA GLU A 76 5.80 -12.39 2.69
C GLU A 76 5.22 -10.98 2.86
N ILE A 77 5.93 -9.97 2.41
CA ILE A 77 5.46 -8.58 2.46
C ILE A 77 4.17 -8.41 1.65
N ILE A 78 4.09 -9.02 0.48
CA ILE A 78 2.86 -8.98 -0.32
C ILE A 78 1.72 -9.69 0.41
N CYS A 79 1.98 -10.84 1.01
CA CYS A 79 0.97 -11.57 1.79
C CYS A 79 0.48 -10.74 2.98
N ASP A 80 1.38 -10.05 3.68
CA ASP A 80 1.02 -9.16 4.78
C ASP A 80 0.12 -8.01 4.28
N SER A 81 0.35 -7.51 3.09
CA SER A 81 -0.49 -6.48 2.47
C SER A 81 -1.90 -6.99 2.18
N ILE A 82 -2.03 -8.24 1.81
CA ILE A 82 -3.34 -8.87 1.61
C ILE A 82 -4.08 -8.97 2.94
N GLU A 83 -3.40 -9.36 4.00
CA GLU A 83 -3.99 -9.42 5.33
C GLU A 83 -4.40 -8.04 5.84
N LEU A 84 -3.57 -7.03 5.60
CA LEU A 84 -3.91 -5.64 5.90
C LEU A 84 -5.19 -5.22 5.17
N ALA A 85 -5.31 -5.57 3.89
CA ALA A 85 -6.49 -5.25 3.09
C ALA A 85 -7.74 -5.87 3.68
N VAL A 86 -7.68 -7.13 4.10
CA VAL A 86 -8.80 -7.81 4.77
C VAL A 86 -9.19 -7.04 6.04
N SER A 87 -8.23 -6.69 6.86
CA SER A 87 -8.48 -5.96 8.11
C SER A 87 -9.07 -4.56 7.88
N ALA A 88 -8.73 -3.93 6.77
CA ALA A 88 -9.22 -2.59 6.41
C ALA A 88 -10.52 -2.65 5.58
N ASN A 89 -11.08 -3.83 5.35
CA ASN A 89 -12.22 -4.05 4.47
C ASN A 89 -11.98 -3.58 3.03
N ALA A 90 -10.73 -3.55 2.59
CA ALA A 90 -10.38 -3.25 1.22
C ALA A 90 -10.59 -4.50 0.36
N LYS A 91 -11.10 -4.30 -0.86
CA LYS A 91 -11.41 -5.41 -1.78
C LYS A 91 -10.34 -5.60 -2.85
N THR A 92 -9.40 -4.68 -2.94
CA THR A 92 -8.39 -4.67 -4.00
C THR A 92 -7.02 -4.46 -3.39
N VAL A 93 -6.08 -5.29 -3.82
CA VAL A 93 -4.66 -5.11 -3.53
C VAL A 93 -3.93 -5.01 -4.86
N VAL A 94 -3.15 -3.96 -5.01
CA VAL A 94 -2.28 -3.76 -6.16
C VAL A 94 -0.87 -4.11 -5.76
N PHE A 95 -0.18 -4.91 -6.54
CA PHE A 95 1.24 -5.19 -6.32
C PHE A 95 1.96 -5.24 -7.66
N HIS A 96 3.25 -5.01 -7.63
CA HIS A 96 4.08 -5.07 -8.82
C HIS A 96 4.55 -6.50 -9.08
N PRO A 97 4.65 -6.92 -10.34
CA PRO A 97 5.08 -8.29 -10.67
C PRO A 97 6.56 -8.54 -10.43
N GLY A 98 7.28 -7.51 -9.97
CA GLY A 98 8.72 -7.55 -9.85
C GLY A 98 9.41 -6.87 -11.03
N TYR A 99 10.72 -6.84 -10.96
CA TYR A 99 11.53 -6.19 -11.98
C TYR A 99 12.87 -6.91 -12.11
N TYR A 100 13.51 -6.74 -13.25
CA TYR A 100 14.88 -7.19 -13.41
C TYR A 100 15.82 -6.12 -12.88
N ALA A 101 16.68 -6.49 -11.94
CA ALA A 101 17.79 -5.65 -11.59
C ALA A 101 18.76 -5.66 -12.78
N PHE A 102 19.48 -4.58 -12.96
CA PHE A 102 20.28 -4.41 -14.17
C PHE A 102 21.42 -5.45 -14.30
N THR A 103 21.76 -6.15 -13.24
CA THR A 103 22.75 -7.23 -13.23
C THR A 103 22.15 -8.64 -13.23
N GLU A 104 20.84 -8.73 -13.34
CA GLU A 104 20.16 -10.03 -13.34
C GLU A 104 19.86 -10.57 -14.73
#